data_27c7cade422e713503614c900a00b808
#
_entry.id   27c7cade422e713503614c900a00b808
#
_cell.length_a   1.000
_cell.length_b   1.000
_cell.length_c   1.000
_cell.angle_alpha   90.00
_cell.angle_beta   90.00
_cell.angle_gamma   90.00
#
_symmetry.space_group_name_H-M   'P 1'
#
loop_
_entity.id
_entity.type
_entity.pdbx_description
1 polymer ?
#
loop_
_entity_poly.entity_id
_entity_poly.type
_entity_poly.pdbx_seq_one_letter_code
_entity_poly.pdbx_strand_id
1 'polypeptide(L)'
;MTDRPQPHVDPLEAMAATGVGCFEWDPATGRFTLDAPGLAVFDLRPDEYDGMAAGLSRRLPVEEVIRLFKLVEDIRAGRSDSYSSYFRIRRRDGSMRWTHTQGQVIRDPEHAGTRVVGVVRDATQELSYSALRLMAEDDRQRQETELGEVARALGEALSVDDVVAVLTGDQSMRRLGAQGVTLGVVDQGRVKLVGAVGRVNVRVRAMHQARLTEPRPLNDVVRSGEPAFFTSRELFASRYPDLADQLTDSLATAAAFLPLTAQGRPIGALALVYEGKRSFSSEDRTLLTTLASAIAQSLQRAMLVDQSREIAAGLQNAMLPRHLPTITGGALTVRYRTAREGVWIGGDWYDAVPLADAVVGVAIGDVQGHDTEAAAIMGQLRIAMTAYAAEGHSSAEVLARASAFLAELHADRFATCLYLQVSLATGQVRAANAGHLPPLVRHADGTVGRVEVATGLPLGLPADWLPDGYPHTDFHLAPGDTLLLYTDGLVERPGEDLELGLARLAAVLAAGPGQLPALADHVRDRLGVRLEAEDDAALLLLHRDGREAG
;
A
#
# COMPACT_ATOMS: atom_id res chain seq x y z
N MET A 1 81.94 -10.72 28.67
CA MET A 1 80.53 -10.45 28.22
C MET A 1 79.95 -9.43 29.19
N THR A 2 79.93 -8.17 28.81
CA THR A 2 79.41 -7.06 29.57
C THR A 2 77.87 -7.05 29.49
N ASP A 3 77.29 -7.30 30.65
CA ASP A 3 75.85 -7.18 30.88
C ASP A 3 75.45 -5.70 30.70
N ARG A 4 74.83 -5.35 29.60
CA ARG A 4 74.25 -4.02 29.42
C ARG A 4 72.92 -4.00 30.13
N PRO A 5 72.70 -3.10 31.12
CA PRO A 5 71.39 -2.97 31.71
C PRO A 5 70.35 -2.63 30.67
N GLN A 6 69.31 -3.44 30.60
CA GLN A 6 68.14 -3.10 29.77
C GLN A 6 67.53 -1.82 30.33
N PRO A 7 67.19 -0.83 29.48
CA PRO A 7 66.54 0.38 29.96
C PRO A 7 65.18 0.00 30.55
N HIS A 8 65.00 0.23 31.83
CA HIS A 8 63.72 0.05 32.50
C HIS A 8 62.83 1.24 32.14
N VAL A 9 61.93 1.06 31.20
CA VAL A 9 60.90 2.07 30.86
C VAL A 9 59.70 1.79 31.77
N ASP A 10 59.36 2.74 32.64
CA ASP A 10 58.12 2.67 33.42
C ASP A 10 56.95 2.90 32.45
N PRO A 11 56.04 1.92 32.29
CA PRO A 11 54.91 2.03 31.35
C PRO A 11 53.97 3.22 31.67
N LEU A 12 53.77 3.52 32.95
CA LEU A 12 52.88 4.61 33.36
C LEU A 12 53.52 5.99 33.09
N GLU A 13 54.83 6.10 33.31
CA GLU A 13 55.58 7.32 33.01
C GLU A 13 55.60 7.57 31.46
N ALA A 14 55.77 6.52 30.66
CA ALA A 14 55.72 6.61 29.20
C ALA A 14 54.35 7.02 28.70
N MET A 15 53.28 6.48 29.25
CA MET A 15 51.90 6.83 28.92
C MET A 15 51.62 8.29 29.28
N ALA A 16 51.98 8.73 30.46
CA ALA A 16 51.80 10.10 30.89
C ALA A 16 52.59 11.09 30.02
N ALA A 17 53.83 10.78 29.66
CA ALA A 17 54.67 11.60 28.79
C ALA A 17 54.10 11.72 27.35
N THR A 18 53.32 10.72 26.89
CA THR A 18 52.65 10.75 25.58
C THR A 18 51.22 11.29 25.66
N GLY A 19 50.77 11.79 26.82
CA GLY A 19 49.42 12.37 26.99
C GLY A 19 48.29 11.34 26.99
N VAL A 20 48.63 10.07 27.28
CA VAL A 20 47.65 8.98 27.41
C VAL A 20 47.29 8.85 28.89
N GLY A 21 46.02 9.03 29.22
CA GLY A 21 45.49 8.81 30.57
C GLY A 21 44.89 7.43 30.73
N CYS A 22 44.83 6.98 31.99
CA CYS A 22 44.19 5.74 32.37
C CYS A 22 42.84 6.02 33.05
N PHE A 23 41.89 5.11 32.85
CA PHE A 23 40.62 5.15 33.56
C PHE A 23 40.20 3.76 34.06
N GLU A 24 39.44 3.79 35.13
CA GLU A 24 38.67 2.65 35.63
C GLU A 24 37.22 3.05 35.80
N TRP A 25 36.32 2.24 35.25
CA TRP A 25 34.87 2.46 35.29
C TRP A 25 34.16 1.24 35.85
N ASP A 26 33.32 1.49 36.86
CA ASP A 26 32.37 0.52 37.38
C ASP A 26 30.98 0.80 36.79
N PRO A 27 30.49 -0.05 35.88
CA PRO A 27 29.19 0.14 35.25
C PRO A 27 28.01 0.04 36.21
N ALA A 28 28.13 -0.69 37.33
CA ALA A 28 27.05 -0.90 38.28
C ALA A 28 26.82 0.35 39.17
N THR A 29 27.89 0.95 39.65
CA THR A 29 27.81 2.14 40.51
C THR A 29 27.90 3.45 39.73
N GLY A 30 28.36 3.42 38.47
CA GLY A 30 28.62 4.60 37.65
C GLY A 30 29.93 5.33 38.03
N ARG A 31 30.72 4.78 38.93
CA ARG A 31 32.02 5.34 39.34
C ARG A 31 33.01 5.26 38.18
N PHE A 32 33.63 6.39 37.86
CA PHE A 32 34.57 6.51 36.75
C PHE A 32 35.81 7.28 37.23
N THR A 33 36.90 6.59 37.49
CA THR A 33 38.15 7.18 37.97
C THR A 33 39.09 7.46 36.81
N LEU A 34 39.75 8.61 36.85
CA LEU A 34 40.73 9.07 35.87
C LEU A 34 42.02 9.46 36.59
N ASP A 35 43.16 9.15 36.00
CA ASP A 35 44.45 9.70 36.41
C ASP A 35 44.61 11.16 35.95
N ALA A 36 45.72 11.81 36.33
CA ALA A 36 45.96 13.21 35.99
C ALA A 36 46.01 13.46 34.46
N PRO A 37 46.68 12.62 33.62
CA PRO A 37 46.62 12.75 32.17
C PRO A 37 45.18 12.56 31.63
N GLY A 38 44.41 11.62 32.17
CA GLY A 38 43.02 11.39 31.77
C GLY A 38 42.12 12.60 32.04
N LEU A 39 42.26 13.22 33.22
CA LEU A 39 41.56 14.47 33.54
C LEU A 39 41.93 15.59 32.58
N ALA A 40 43.21 15.70 32.20
CA ALA A 40 43.68 16.70 31.24
C ALA A 40 43.10 16.49 29.83
N VAL A 41 42.85 15.23 29.41
CA VAL A 41 42.16 14.94 28.13
C VAL A 41 40.76 15.50 28.15
N PHE A 42 40.00 15.35 29.26
CA PHE A 42 38.66 15.89 29.41
C PHE A 42 38.60 17.38 29.77
N ASP A 43 39.76 18.05 29.89
CA ASP A 43 39.87 19.45 30.32
C ASP A 43 39.22 19.69 31.70
N LEU A 44 39.40 18.74 32.62
CA LEU A 44 38.88 18.76 33.99
C LEU A 44 40.03 19.00 34.99
N ARG A 45 39.74 19.77 36.05
CA ARG A 45 40.61 19.87 37.20
C ARG A 45 40.24 18.80 38.22
N PRO A 46 41.20 18.32 39.03
CA PRO A 46 40.93 17.31 40.05
C PRO A 46 39.85 17.72 41.07
N ASP A 47 39.74 19.01 41.37
CA ASP A 47 38.73 19.59 42.27
C ASP A 47 37.34 19.77 41.67
N GLU A 48 37.21 19.64 40.35
CA GLU A 48 35.95 19.78 39.59
C GLU A 48 35.31 18.43 39.27
N TYR A 49 36.03 17.34 39.44
CA TYR A 49 35.59 16.01 39.04
C TYR A 49 35.13 15.17 40.23
N ASP A 50 33.90 14.72 40.19
CA ASP A 50 33.25 13.97 41.27
C ASP A 50 33.52 12.46 41.26
N GLY A 51 34.31 11.97 40.30
CA GLY A 51 34.60 10.54 40.15
C GLY A 51 33.46 9.73 39.53
N MET A 52 32.48 10.39 38.93
CA MET A 52 31.31 9.75 38.33
C MET A 52 31.27 9.94 36.81
N ALA A 53 30.82 8.91 36.09
CA ALA A 53 30.62 8.98 34.63
C ALA A 53 29.65 10.10 34.23
N ALA A 54 28.65 10.37 35.05
CA ALA A 54 27.69 11.45 34.84
C ALA A 54 28.34 12.84 34.84
N GLY A 55 29.44 13.02 35.62
CA GLY A 55 30.19 14.27 35.65
C GLY A 55 30.87 14.60 34.33
N LEU A 56 31.26 13.58 33.56
CA LEU A 56 31.84 13.73 32.23
C LEU A 56 30.82 14.18 31.19
N SER A 57 29.55 13.84 31.34
CA SER A 57 28.49 14.16 30.37
C SER A 57 28.33 15.67 30.14
N ARG A 58 28.73 16.51 31.11
CA ARG A 58 28.71 17.99 30.99
C ARG A 58 29.66 18.52 29.91
N ARG A 59 30.66 17.72 29.58
CA ARG A 59 31.63 18.04 28.51
C ARG A 59 31.29 17.42 27.18
N LEU A 60 30.27 16.56 27.10
CA LEU A 60 29.86 15.87 25.91
C LEU A 60 28.73 16.62 25.19
N PRO A 61 28.78 16.81 23.88
CA PRO A 61 27.61 17.17 23.08
C PRO A 61 26.49 16.13 23.23
N VAL A 62 25.24 16.55 23.06
CA VAL A 62 24.07 15.69 23.29
C VAL A 62 24.10 14.47 22.35
N GLU A 63 24.57 14.65 21.12
CA GLU A 63 24.67 13.56 20.12
C GLU A 63 25.65 12.47 20.56
N GLU A 64 26.77 12.88 21.20
CA GLU A 64 27.79 11.96 21.72
C GLU A 64 27.29 11.21 22.96
N VAL A 65 26.50 11.85 23.81
CA VAL A 65 25.87 11.19 24.97
C VAL A 65 24.97 10.04 24.52
N ILE A 66 24.12 10.27 23.52
CA ILE A 66 23.21 9.24 23.02
C ILE A 66 24.00 8.04 22.47
N ARG A 67 25.06 8.30 21.70
CA ARG A 67 25.90 7.25 21.13
C ARG A 67 26.64 6.43 22.16
N LEU A 68 27.24 7.09 23.16
CA LEU A 68 27.95 6.43 24.23
C LEU A 68 27.01 5.65 25.16
N PHE A 69 25.77 6.11 25.33
CA PHE A 69 24.77 5.41 26.14
C PHE A 69 24.51 3.99 25.64
N LYS A 70 24.40 3.81 24.31
CA LYS A 70 24.23 2.48 23.69
C LYS A 70 25.43 1.57 24.00
N LEU A 71 26.64 2.10 23.89
CA LEU A 71 27.86 1.36 24.22
C LEU A 71 27.88 0.91 25.70
N VAL A 72 27.46 1.80 26.59
CA VAL A 72 27.32 1.50 28.02
C VAL A 72 26.30 0.39 28.28
N GLU A 73 25.17 0.41 27.56
CA GLU A 73 24.17 -0.64 27.67
C GLU A 73 24.68 -2.00 27.15
N ASP A 74 25.47 -2.01 26.08
CA ASP A 74 26.05 -3.24 25.53
C ASP A 74 27.05 -3.88 26.50
N ILE A 75 27.87 -3.06 27.20
CA ILE A 75 28.78 -3.52 28.23
C ILE A 75 28.01 -4.07 29.44
N ARG A 76 27.00 -3.33 29.93
CA ARG A 76 26.16 -3.75 31.07
C ARG A 76 25.41 -5.05 30.78
N ALA A 77 24.93 -5.22 29.55
CA ALA A 77 24.25 -6.44 29.13
C ALA A 77 25.17 -7.63 28.83
N GLY A 78 26.50 -7.45 29.01
CA GLY A 78 27.48 -8.51 28.77
C GLY A 78 27.66 -8.86 27.27
N ARG A 79 27.26 -7.97 26.37
CA ARG A 79 27.35 -8.18 24.91
C ARG A 79 28.74 -7.80 24.36
N SER A 80 29.59 -7.16 25.14
CA SER A 80 30.94 -6.76 24.73
C SER A 80 31.93 -6.93 25.83
N ASP A 81 33.14 -7.46 25.52
CA ASP A 81 34.26 -7.62 26.46
C ASP A 81 35.33 -6.54 26.30
N SER A 82 35.24 -5.74 25.24
CA SER A 82 36.11 -4.59 25.01
C SER A 82 35.38 -3.54 24.19
N TYR A 83 35.88 -2.31 24.24
CA TYR A 83 35.40 -1.27 23.37
C TYR A 83 36.50 -0.33 22.90
N SER A 84 36.26 0.33 21.78
CA SER A 84 37.05 1.44 21.27
C SER A 84 36.06 2.47 20.71
N SER A 85 36.16 3.72 21.17
CA SER A 85 35.24 4.78 20.75
C SER A 85 35.93 6.12 20.61
N TYR A 86 35.60 6.80 19.51
CA TYR A 86 35.96 8.19 19.28
C TYR A 86 34.74 9.07 19.55
N PHE A 87 34.90 10.16 20.30
CA PHE A 87 33.84 11.13 20.58
C PHE A 87 34.42 12.52 20.82
N ARG A 88 33.60 13.54 20.66
CA ARG A 88 33.97 14.93 20.89
C ARG A 88 33.68 15.35 22.29
N ILE A 89 34.58 16.13 22.87
CA ILE A 89 34.35 16.84 24.12
C ILE A 89 34.38 18.33 23.88
N ARG A 90 33.61 19.08 24.66
CA ARG A 90 33.64 20.55 24.69
C ARG A 90 34.59 21.01 25.79
N ARG A 91 35.62 21.71 25.39
CA ARG A 91 36.59 22.33 26.32
C ARG A 91 35.99 23.56 27.00
N ARG A 92 36.67 24.08 28.04
CA ARG A 92 36.25 25.30 28.75
C ARG A 92 36.22 26.54 27.86
N ASP A 93 37.10 26.61 26.88
CA ASP A 93 37.17 27.69 25.92
C ASP A 93 36.10 27.60 24.83
N GLY A 94 35.20 26.58 24.89
CA GLY A 94 34.17 26.32 23.93
C GLY A 94 34.62 25.52 22.68
N SER A 95 35.91 25.30 22.51
CA SER A 95 36.44 24.51 21.41
C SER A 95 36.09 23.02 21.56
N MET A 96 36.11 22.31 20.45
CA MET A 96 35.85 20.86 20.43
C MET A 96 37.17 20.10 20.30
N ARG A 97 37.31 19.03 21.08
CA ARG A 97 38.44 18.11 21.05
C ARG A 97 37.94 16.70 20.75
N TRP A 98 38.62 16.00 19.86
CA TRP A 98 38.40 14.58 19.69
C TRP A 98 39.11 13.77 20.75
N THR A 99 38.41 12.86 21.34
CA THR A 99 38.89 11.97 22.38
C THR A 99 38.70 10.53 21.91
N HIS A 100 39.73 9.72 22.09
CA HIS A 100 39.67 8.28 21.87
C HIS A 100 39.78 7.57 23.22
N THR A 101 38.81 6.69 23.50
CA THR A 101 38.85 5.78 24.63
C THR A 101 38.87 4.35 24.13
N GLN A 102 39.69 3.54 24.75
CA GLN A 102 39.76 2.11 24.53
C GLN A 102 39.79 1.41 25.89
N GLY A 103 38.91 0.43 26.09
CA GLY A 103 38.79 -0.27 27.36
C GLY A 103 38.50 -1.75 27.20
N GLN A 104 38.90 -2.49 28.24
CA GLN A 104 38.67 -3.90 28.41
C GLN A 104 37.76 -4.15 29.60
N VAL A 105 36.78 -5.02 29.46
CA VAL A 105 35.89 -5.44 30.53
C VAL A 105 36.58 -6.54 31.36
N ILE A 106 36.78 -6.30 32.64
CA ILE A 106 37.29 -7.28 33.59
C ILE A 106 36.12 -7.74 34.44
N ARG A 107 35.80 -9.03 34.35
CA ARG A 107 34.80 -9.68 35.22
C ARG A 107 35.53 -10.46 36.30
N ASP A 108 35.26 -10.11 37.53
CA ASP A 108 35.80 -10.81 38.70
C ASP A 108 34.79 -11.89 39.12
N PRO A 109 35.14 -13.21 38.95
CA PRO A 109 34.24 -14.29 39.34
C PRO A 109 34.00 -14.39 40.85
N GLU A 110 34.97 -13.89 41.69
CA GLU A 110 34.93 -14.04 43.14
C GLU A 110 34.19 -12.90 43.83
N HIS A 111 34.08 -11.72 43.21
CA HIS A 111 33.51 -10.53 43.83
C HIS A 111 32.26 -9.97 43.10
N ALA A 112 31.64 -10.72 42.17
CA ALA A 112 30.43 -10.34 41.44
C ALA A 112 30.47 -8.92 40.81
N GLY A 113 31.66 -8.37 40.55
CA GLY A 113 31.87 -7.03 40.02
C GLY A 113 32.34 -7.03 38.57
N THR A 114 31.72 -6.19 37.75
CA THR A 114 32.22 -5.88 36.40
C THR A 114 32.90 -4.51 36.46
N ARG A 115 34.16 -4.44 36.06
CA ARG A 115 34.88 -3.18 35.88
C ARG A 115 35.48 -3.07 34.50
N VAL A 116 35.60 -1.87 34.02
CA VAL A 116 36.23 -1.57 32.74
C VAL A 116 37.49 -0.78 33.00
N VAL A 117 38.61 -1.28 32.55
CA VAL A 117 39.89 -0.56 32.61
C VAL A 117 40.31 -0.18 31.20
N GLY A 118 40.88 1.00 31.06
CA GLY A 118 41.24 1.45 29.73
C GLY A 118 42.09 2.69 29.70
N VAL A 119 42.31 3.15 28.49
CA VAL A 119 43.10 4.35 28.20
C VAL A 119 42.26 5.39 27.49
N VAL A 120 42.58 6.65 27.71
CA VAL A 120 41.97 7.79 27.06
C VAL A 120 43.07 8.73 26.55
N ARG A 121 42.91 9.25 25.36
CA ARG A 121 43.87 10.17 24.73
C ARG A 121 43.20 11.23 23.86
N ASP A 122 43.90 12.33 23.65
CA ASP A 122 43.55 13.31 22.66
C ASP A 122 43.77 12.70 21.26
N ALA A 123 42.72 12.60 20.48
CA ALA A 123 42.75 12.05 19.13
C ALA A 123 42.57 13.12 18.03
N THR A 124 42.64 14.41 18.43
CA THR A 124 42.34 15.53 17.53
C THR A 124 43.32 15.59 16.35
N GLN A 125 44.58 15.30 16.56
CA GLN A 125 45.59 15.32 15.50
C GLN A 125 45.51 14.11 14.56
N GLU A 126 45.19 12.93 15.09
CA GLU A 126 45.07 11.70 14.30
C GLU A 126 43.78 11.67 13.43
N LEU A 127 42.74 12.34 13.92
CA LEU A 127 41.42 12.31 13.31
C LEU A 127 41.13 13.45 12.36
N SER A 128 42.07 14.41 12.23
CA SER A 128 41.83 15.59 11.39
C SER A 128 41.48 15.29 9.91
N TYR A 129 41.75 14.10 9.41
CA TYR A 129 41.39 13.72 8.04
C TYR A 129 40.72 12.34 7.92
N SER A 130 41.16 11.31 8.65
CA SER A 130 40.65 9.95 8.43
C SER A 130 39.36 9.63 9.21
N ALA A 131 39.18 10.21 10.39
CA ALA A 131 37.96 9.93 11.19
C ALA A 131 36.77 10.78 10.74
N LEU A 132 36.97 12.00 10.28
CA LEU A 132 35.94 12.77 9.58
C LEU A 132 35.45 12.03 8.32
N ARG A 133 36.38 11.36 7.65
CA ARG A 133 36.06 10.54 6.46
C ARG A 133 35.27 9.28 6.82
N LEU A 134 35.67 8.56 7.87
CA LEU A 134 34.98 7.34 8.34
C LEU A 134 33.59 7.64 8.93
N MET A 135 33.42 8.75 9.64
CA MET A 135 32.11 9.16 10.14
C MET A 135 31.19 9.64 9.01
N ALA A 136 31.72 10.39 8.05
CA ALA A 136 30.98 10.79 6.86
C ALA A 136 30.62 9.58 5.99
N GLU A 137 31.50 8.57 5.91
CA GLU A 137 31.21 7.31 5.23
C GLU A 137 30.15 6.48 5.95
N ASP A 138 30.16 6.41 7.29
CA ASP A 138 29.15 5.69 8.09
C ASP A 138 27.77 6.38 8.02
N ASP A 139 27.74 7.70 8.16
CA ASP A 139 26.51 8.49 7.99
C ASP A 139 25.96 8.39 6.55
N ARG A 140 26.84 8.41 5.56
CA ARG A 140 26.47 8.21 4.16
C ARG A 140 25.93 6.81 3.90
N GLN A 141 26.58 5.78 4.47
CA GLN A 141 26.16 4.39 4.29
C GLN A 141 24.82 4.11 4.98
N ARG A 142 24.54 4.76 6.11
CA ARG A 142 23.22 4.73 6.77
C ARG A 142 22.17 5.41 5.91
N GLN A 143 22.43 6.60 5.40
CA GLN A 143 21.52 7.31 4.51
C GLN A 143 21.23 6.52 3.23
N GLU A 144 22.26 5.92 2.61
CA GLU A 144 22.11 5.06 1.43
C GLU A 144 21.26 3.82 1.74
N THR A 145 21.42 3.20 2.91
CA THR A 145 20.61 2.05 3.36
C THR A 145 19.17 2.44 3.61
N GLU A 146 18.93 3.55 4.31
CA GLU A 146 17.59 4.07 4.61
C GLU A 146 16.81 4.44 3.35
N LEU A 147 17.49 5.04 2.36
CA LEU A 147 16.90 5.33 1.06
C LEU A 147 16.67 4.08 0.22
N GLY A 148 17.57 3.10 0.31
CA GLY A 148 17.40 1.80 -0.33
C GLY A 148 16.12 1.10 0.11
N GLU A 149 15.76 1.21 1.39
CA GLU A 149 14.51 0.66 1.89
C GLU A 149 13.26 1.41 1.38
N VAL A 150 13.31 2.73 1.28
CA VAL A 150 12.23 3.51 0.66
C VAL A 150 12.11 3.17 -0.83
N ALA A 151 13.24 3.08 -1.54
CA ALA A 151 13.26 2.71 -2.95
C ALA A 151 12.73 1.28 -3.18
N ARG A 152 13.03 0.33 -2.30
CA ARG A 152 12.48 -1.04 -2.34
C ARG A 152 10.97 -1.01 -2.13
N ALA A 153 10.48 -0.32 -1.11
CA ALA A 153 9.04 -0.20 -0.86
C ALA A 153 8.29 0.47 -2.03
N LEU A 154 8.89 1.48 -2.66
CA LEU A 154 8.39 2.08 -3.90
C LEU A 154 8.42 1.08 -5.07
N GLY A 155 9.39 0.17 -5.09
CA GLY A 155 9.48 -0.90 -6.09
C GLY A 155 8.31 -1.88 -6.02
N GLU A 156 7.78 -2.12 -4.85
CA GLU A 156 6.66 -3.03 -4.56
C GLU A 156 5.28 -2.35 -4.75
N ALA A 157 5.22 -1.02 -4.83
CA ALA A 157 3.98 -0.26 -5.04
C ALA A 157 3.35 -0.57 -6.40
N LEU A 158 2.08 -0.95 -6.41
CA LEU A 158 1.31 -1.33 -7.58
C LEU A 158 0.27 -0.27 -8.00
N SER A 159 -0.06 0.65 -7.12
CA SER A 159 -1.01 1.75 -7.35
C SER A 159 -0.44 3.09 -6.94
N VAL A 160 -1.05 4.18 -7.41
CA VAL A 160 -0.70 5.55 -6.95
C VAL A 160 -0.91 5.69 -5.45
N ASP A 161 -1.95 5.05 -4.89
CA ASP A 161 -2.24 5.07 -3.45
C ASP A 161 -1.14 4.34 -2.66
N ASP A 162 -0.56 3.25 -3.17
CA ASP A 162 0.59 2.58 -2.53
C ASP A 162 1.82 3.48 -2.50
N VAL A 163 2.11 4.17 -3.62
CA VAL A 163 3.21 5.15 -3.68
C VAL A 163 3.01 6.27 -2.65
N VAL A 164 1.79 6.78 -2.54
CA VAL A 164 1.41 7.79 -1.53
C VAL A 164 1.61 7.22 -0.13
N ALA A 165 1.13 6.02 0.17
CA ALA A 165 1.26 5.38 1.47
C ALA A 165 2.73 5.20 1.89
N VAL A 166 3.60 4.76 0.96
CA VAL A 166 5.05 4.66 1.21
C VAL A 166 5.65 6.02 1.55
N LEU A 167 5.34 7.07 0.79
CA LEU A 167 5.94 8.40 0.98
C LEU A 167 5.40 9.12 2.22
N THR A 168 4.13 8.92 2.55
CA THR A 168 3.47 9.59 3.67
C THR A 168 3.57 8.84 4.99
N GLY A 169 4.13 7.63 4.97
CA GLY A 169 4.37 6.83 6.17
C GLY A 169 5.37 7.48 7.13
N ASP A 170 5.11 7.40 8.43
CA ASP A 170 5.94 8.00 9.50
C ASP A 170 7.42 7.61 9.42
N GLN A 171 7.70 6.40 8.97
CA GLN A 171 9.06 5.88 8.83
C GLN A 171 9.80 6.56 7.68
N SER A 172 9.15 6.71 6.53
CA SER A 172 9.71 7.41 5.36
C SER A 172 9.95 8.88 5.65
N MET A 173 9.00 9.55 6.31
CA MET A 173 9.16 10.96 6.70
C MET A 173 10.34 11.17 7.66
N ARG A 174 10.49 10.29 8.67
CA ARG A 174 11.66 10.35 9.59
C ARG A 174 12.97 10.14 8.86
N ARG A 175 13.05 9.19 7.93
CA ARG A 175 14.24 8.90 7.12
C ARG A 175 14.63 10.07 6.21
N LEU A 176 13.63 10.73 5.65
CA LEU A 176 13.84 11.94 4.82
C LEU A 176 14.14 13.19 5.65
N GLY A 177 14.03 13.11 6.98
CA GLY A 177 14.12 14.27 7.88
C GLY A 177 13.05 15.32 7.60
N ALA A 178 11.99 14.96 6.89
CA ALA A 178 10.93 15.86 6.48
C ALA A 178 9.80 15.92 7.51
N GLN A 179 9.26 17.10 7.73
CA GLN A 179 8.09 17.33 8.59
C GLN A 179 6.77 17.33 7.80
N GLY A 180 6.87 17.37 6.49
CA GLY A 180 5.73 17.28 5.58
C GLY A 180 6.15 16.85 4.20
N VAL A 181 5.27 16.07 3.58
CA VAL A 181 5.41 15.55 2.21
C VAL A 181 4.13 15.89 1.46
N THR A 182 4.27 16.35 0.23
CA THR A 182 3.14 16.56 -0.69
C THR A 182 3.51 15.99 -2.04
N LEU A 183 2.68 15.10 -2.57
CA LEU A 183 2.81 14.49 -3.89
C LEU A 183 1.72 15.04 -4.82
N GLY A 184 2.13 15.58 -5.94
CA GLY A 184 1.25 16.02 -7.02
C GLY A 184 1.54 15.27 -8.32
N VAL A 185 0.50 14.93 -9.03
CA VAL A 185 0.54 14.26 -10.35
C VAL A 185 0.04 15.22 -11.41
N VAL A 186 0.65 15.20 -12.59
CA VAL A 186 0.18 15.99 -13.74
C VAL A 186 -0.96 15.25 -14.43
N ASP A 187 -2.12 15.88 -14.44
CA ASP A 187 -3.31 15.39 -15.12
C ASP A 187 -3.95 16.54 -15.92
N GLN A 188 -4.17 16.33 -17.21
CA GLN A 188 -4.81 17.30 -18.13
C GLN A 188 -4.28 18.74 -18.01
N GLY A 189 -2.96 18.92 -17.87
CA GLY A 189 -2.33 20.25 -17.75
C GLY A 189 -2.53 20.93 -16.39
N ARG A 190 -2.85 20.15 -15.36
CA ARG A 190 -3.00 20.57 -13.96
C ARG A 190 -2.16 19.70 -13.04
N VAL A 191 -1.78 20.23 -11.89
CA VAL A 191 -1.21 19.43 -10.80
C VAL A 191 -2.33 19.03 -9.84
N LYS A 192 -2.64 17.73 -9.86
CA LYS A 192 -3.60 17.11 -8.92
C LYS A 192 -2.81 16.58 -7.73
N LEU A 193 -3.12 17.02 -6.52
CA LEU A 193 -2.53 16.51 -5.31
C LEU A 193 -3.14 15.13 -5.00
N VAL A 194 -2.30 14.11 -4.90
CA VAL A 194 -2.69 12.72 -4.62
C VAL A 194 -2.35 12.30 -3.20
N GLY A 195 -1.36 12.95 -2.55
CA GLY A 195 -0.99 12.69 -1.16
C GLY A 195 -0.40 13.92 -0.49
N ALA A 196 -0.75 14.14 0.77
CA ALA A 196 -0.16 15.17 1.61
C ALA A 196 -0.25 14.76 3.09
N VAL A 197 0.89 14.78 3.78
CA VAL A 197 0.99 14.47 5.22
C VAL A 197 1.96 15.43 5.90
N GLY A 198 1.77 15.61 7.20
CA GLY A 198 2.57 16.47 8.05
C GLY A 198 1.87 17.80 8.35
N ARG A 199 2.59 18.73 9.01
CA ARG A 199 2.09 20.09 9.34
C ARG A 199 1.95 21.00 8.10
N VAL A 200 1.63 20.40 6.96
CA VAL A 200 1.26 21.14 5.76
C VAL A 200 -0.18 21.59 5.96
N ASN A 201 -0.34 22.86 6.28
CA ASN A 201 -1.61 23.45 6.65
C ASN A 201 -2.72 23.15 5.62
N VAL A 202 -3.96 23.11 6.09
CA VAL A 202 -5.24 22.84 5.37
C VAL A 202 -5.37 23.56 4.01
N ARG A 203 -4.56 24.57 3.74
CA ARG A 203 -4.53 25.35 2.49
C ARG A 203 -3.75 24.71 1.32
N VAL A 204 -3.10 23.55 1.50
CA VAL A 204 -2.57 22.73 0.38
C VAL A 204 -3.70 22.38 -0.60
N ARG A 205 -4.95 22.33 -0.13
CA ARG A 205 -6.14 22.20 -0.99
C ARG A 205 -6.27 23.33 -2.03
N ALA A 206 -5.75 24.53 -1.75
CA ALA A 206 -5.73 25.63 -2.72
C ALA A 206 -4.74 25.40 -3.88
N MET A 207 -3.79 24.49 -3.72
CA MET A 207 -2.88 24.05 -4.80
C MET A 207 -3.46 22.86 -5.60
N HIS A 208 -4.53 22.25 -5.11
CA HIS A 208 -5.18 21.14 -5.79
C HIS A 208 -5.82 21.63 -7.10
N GLN A 209 -5.49 20.96 -8.20
CA GLN A 209 -5.96 21.26 -9.56
C GLN A 209 -5.54 22.65 -10.11
N ALA A 210 -4.46 23.27 -9.59
CA ALA A 210 -3.88 24.46 -10.18
C ALA A 210 -3.39 24.18 -11.61
N ARG A 211 -3.64 25.09 -12.54
CA ARG A 211 -3.13 24.99 -13.91
C ARG A 211 -1.61 25.10 -13.91
N LEU A 212 -0.93 24.33 -14.73
CA LEU A 212 0.53 24.38 -14.83
C LEU A 212 1.08 25.78 -15.15
N THR A 213 0.27 26.67 -15.76
CA THR A 213 0.62 28.06 -16.03
C THR A 213 0.61 28.97 -14.82
N GLU A 214 -0.06 28.57 -13.72
CA GLU A 214 -0.09 29.37 -12.50
C GLU A 214 1.27 29.30 -11.77
N PRO A 215 1.78 30.44 -11.26
CA PRO A 215 3.04 30.47 -10.53
C PRO A 215 2.90 29.82 -9.15
N ARG A 216 3.09 28.53 -9.08
CA ARG A 216 3.06 27.71 -7.88
C ARG A 216 4.32 26.85 -7.79
N PRO A 217 4.84 26.55 -6.60
CA PRO A 217 6.10 25.83 -6.45
C PRO A 217 6.14 24.47 -7.18
N LEU A 218 5.09 23.66 -7.05
CA LEU A 218 4.97 22.37 -7.73
C LEU A 218 4.84 22.54 -9.26
N ASN A 219 4.07 23.54 -9.71
CA ASN A 219 3.90 23.81 -11.13
C ASN A 219 5.18 24.28 -11.78
N ASP A 220 5.95 25.12 -11.07
CA ASP A 220 7.19 25.69 -11.59
C ASP A 220 8.25 24.61 -11.80
N VAL A 221 8.41 23.66 -10.85
CA VAL A 221 9.36 22.55 -11.01
C VAL A 221 8.90 21.54 -12.07
N VAL A 222 7.60 21.31 -12.22
CA VAL A 222 7.07 20.50 -13.33
C VAL A 222 7.39 21.16 -14.68
N ARG A 223 7.21 22.47 -14.78
CA ARG A 223 7.40 23.20 -16.04
C ARG A 223 8.86 23.38 -16.40
N SER A 224 9.74 23.65 -15.41
CA SER A 224 11.18 23.82 -15.63
C SER A 224 11.94 22.51 -15.78
N GLY A 225 11.44 21.43 -15.16
CA GLY A 225 12.19 20.18 -15.02
C GLY A 225 13.32 20.26 -13.99
N GLU A 226 13.47 21.40 -13.29
CA GLU A 226 14.57 21.67 -12.37
C GLU A 226 14.09 21.68 -10.93
N PRO A 227 14.84 21.10 -9.96
CA PRO A 227 14.50 21.15 -8.57
C PRO A 227 14.66 22.56 -7.99
N ALA A 228 13.78 22.94 -7.06
CA ALA A 228 13.84 24.21 -6.37
C ALA A 228 14.02 24.00 -4.85
N PHE A 229 15.02 24.70 -4.27
CA PHE A 229 15.37 24.61 -2.86
C PHE A 229 15.23 25.97 -2.19
N PHE A 230 14.44 26.04 -1.15
CA PHE A 230 14.23 27.22 -0.34
C PHE A 230 14.83 27.01 1.04
N THR A 231 15.81 27.81 1.40
CA THR A 231 16.54 27.70 2.67
C THR A 231 15.99 28.59 3.76
N SER A 232 15.04 29.46 3.42
CA SER A 232 14.33 30.32 4.38
C SER A 232 12.91 30.65 3.88
N ARG A 233 12.07 31.13 4.81
CA ARG A 233 10.72 31.62 4.52
C ARG A 233 10.73 32.88 3.66
N GLU A 234 11.70 33.75 3.91
CA GLU A 234 11.85 35.02 3.19
C GLU A 234 12.14 34.75 1.71
N LEU A 235 13.01 33.77 1.43
CA LEU A 235 13.33 33.37 0.06
C LEU A 235 12.08 32.78 -0.64
N PHE A 236 11.32 31.97 0.07
CA PHE A 236 10.08 31.41 -0.47
C PHE A 236 9.04 32.52 -0.71
N ALA A 237 8.83 33.40 0.28
CA ALA A 237 7.86 34.51 0.19
C ALA A 237 8.21 35.51 -0.94
N SER A 238 9.50 35.75 -1.17
CA SER A 238 9.95 36.62 -2.28
C SER A 238 9.59 36.03 -3.66
N ARG A 239 9.58 34.69 -3.77
CA ARG A 239 9.26 34.00 -5.03
C ARG A 239 7.75 33.78 -5.20
N TYR A 240 7.02 33.52 -4.08
CA TYR A 240 5.59 33.22 -4.06
C TYR A 240 4.88 34.08 -3.00
N PRO A 241 4.76 35.39 -3.23
CA PRO A 241 4.18 36.33 -2.24
C PRO A 241 2.74 35.94 -1.86
N ASP A 242 1.93 35.47 -2.81
CA ASP A 242 0.54 35.06 -2.59
C ASP A 242 0.41 33.82 -1.68
N LEU A 243 1.52 33.10 -1.45
CA LEU A 243 1.58 31.94 -0.58
C LEU A 243 2.29 32.21 0.75
N ALA A 244 2.85 33.42 0.92
CA ALA A 244 3.64 33.79 2.10
C ALA A 244 2.83 33.68 3.40
N ASP A 245 1.57 34.15 3.39
CA ASP A 245 0.67 34.08 4.55
C ASP A 245 0.37 32.64 5.00
N GLN A 246 0.48 31.69 4.06
CA GLN A 246 0.23 30.27 4.35
C GLN A 246 1.38 29.62 5.12
N LEU A 247 2.56 30.22 5.12
CA LEU A 247 3.74 29.76 5.87
C LEU A 247 3.78 30.35 7.29
N THR A 248 3.01 31.38 7.57
CA THR A 248 3.09 32.11 8.85
C THR A 248 2.78 31.23 10.05
N ASP A 249 1.87 30.27 9.90
CA ASP A 249 1.46 29.31 10.94
C ASP A 249 2.28 28.00 10.90
N SER A 250 3.24 27.87 9.98
CA SER A 250 4.06 26.67 9.81
C SER A 250 5.39 26.84 10.55
N LEU A 251 5.87 25.82 11.22
CA LEU A 251 7.23 25.75 11.79
C LEU A 251 8.31 25.47 10.72
N ALA A 252 7.89 25.31 9.47
CA ALA A 252 8.78 25.03 8.36
C ALA A 252 9.79 26.16 8.15
N THR A 253 11.07 25.81 8.07
CA THR A 253 12.18 26.75 7.83
C THR A 253 12.77 26.62 6.45
N ALA A 254 12.64 25.44 5.82
CA ALA A 254 13.14 25.14 4.49
C ALA A 254 12.20 24.20 3.74
N ALA A 255 12.29 24.23 2.39
CA ALA A 255 11.52 23.34 1.54
C ALA A 255 12.32 22.94 0.28
N ALA A 256 12.10 21.72 -0.19
CA ALA A 256 12.57 21.22 -1.48
C ALA A 256 11.37 20.87 -2.35
N PHE A 257 11.35 21.37 -3.57
CA PHE A 257 10.38 21.01 -4.60
C PHE A 257 11.11 20.30 -5.72
N LEU A 258 10.68 19.09 -6.05
CA LEU A 258 11.40 18.19 -6.94
C LEU A 258 10.47 17.80 -8.09
N PRO A 259 10.90 17.95 -9.36
CA PRO A 259 10.15 17.44 -10.49
C PRO A 259 10.21 15.91 -10.50
N LEU A 260 9.09 15.28 -10.78
CA LEU A 260 9.01 13.85 -11.03
C LEU A 260 8.95 13.65 -12.54
N THR A 261 10.07 13.25 -13.11
CA THR A 261 10.23 13.11 -14.57
C THR A 261 10.47 11.64 -14.91
N ALA A 262 9.65 11.10 -15.79
CA ALA A 262 9.79 9.75 -16.31
C ALA A 262 9.81 9.79 -17.85
N GLN A 263 10.74 9.07 -18.46
CA GLN A 263 10.93 9.06 -19.93
C GLN A 263 11.04 10.47 -20.56
N GLY A 264 11.70 11.39 -19.85
CA GLY A 264 11.87 12.78 -20.31
C GLY A 264 10.62 13.66 -20.23
N ARG A 265 9.53 13.18 -19.64
CA ARG A 265 8.29 13.94 -19.44
C ARG A 265 8.00 14.16 -17.96
N PRO A 266 7.62 15.36 -17.54
CA PRO A 266 7.20 15.60 -16.18
C PRO A 266 5.83 14.95 -15.93
N ILE A 267 5.79 14.02 -14.98
CA ILE A 267 4.57 13.30 -14.59
C ILE A 267 4.01 13.78 -13.25
N GLY A 268 4.78 14.58 -12.51
CA GLY A 268 4.37 15.09 -11.21
C GLY A 268 5.42 15.95 -10.54
N ALA A 269 5.20 16.26 -9.29
CA ALA A 269 6.15 16.94 -8.41
C ALA A 269 6.00 16.49 -6.96
N LEU A 270 7.12 16.50 -6.24
CA LEU A 270 7.21 16.22 -4.83
C LEU A 270 7.61 17.49 -4.07
N ALA A 271 6.94 17.80 -2.98
CA ALA A 271 7.37 18.82 -2.03
C ALA A 271 7.76 18.15 -0.71
N LEU A 272 8.91 18.51 -0.18
CA LEU A 272 9.41 18.13 1.14
C LEU A 272 9.61 19.39 1.97
N VAL A 273 9.09 19.39 3.18
CA VAL A 273 9.13 20.53 4.10
C VAL A 273 9.93 20.15 5.34
N TYR A 274 10.83 21.03 5.78
CA TYR A 274 11.77 20.79 6.87
C TYR A 274 11.63 21.85 7.97
N GLU A 275 11.83 21.40 9.22
CA GLU A 275 11.97 22.26 10.38
C GLU A 275 13.44 22.25 10.84
N GLY A 276 14.00 23.44 11.14
CA GLY A 276 15.38 23.57 11.60
C GLY A 276 16.47 23.46 10.52
N LYS A 277 16.16 22.98 9.30
CA LYS A 277 17.13 22.91 8.21
C LYS A 277 17.39 24.30 7.66
N ARG A 278 18.68 24.66 7.51
CA ARG A 278 19.09 26.00 7.05
C ARG A 278 19.84 26.01 5.72
N SER A 279 20.21 24.85 5.21
CA SER A 279 20.90 24.72 3.93
C SER A 279 20.64 23.35 3.29
N PHE A 280 20.86 23.25 2.00
CA PHE A 280 20.90 22.00 1.23
C PHE A 280 22.29 21.88 0.62
N SER A 281 23.10 20.94 1.12
CA SER A 281 24.41 20.62 0.55
C SER A 281 24.29 20.07 -0.88
N SER A 282 25.42 19.95 -1.59
CA SER A 282 25.45 19.26 -2.89
C SER A 282 25.01 17.81 -2.78
N GLU A 283 25.35 17.16 -1.68
CA GLU A 283 24.97 15.78 -1.37
C GLU A 283 23.46 15.66 -1.10
N ASP A 284 22.86 16.56 -0.27
CA ASP A 284 21.42 16.62 -0.06
C ASP A 284 20.67 16.74 -1.41
N ARG A 285 21.14 17.64 -2.28
CA ARG A 285 20.51 17.87 -3.58
C ARG A 285 20.55 16.65 -4.47
N THR A 286 21.73 16.01 -4.55
CA THR A 286 21.92 14.78 -5.34
C THR A 286 21.02 13.67 -4.82
N LEU A 287 20.99 13.48 -3.49
CA LEU A 287 20.19 12.49 -2.82
C LEU A 287 18.69 12.67 -3.10
N LEU A 288 18.19 13.89 -2.90
CA LEU A 288 16.78 14.21 -3.13
C LEU A 288 16.39 14.08 -4.61
N THR A 289 17.30 14.41 -5.53
CA THR A 289 17.05 14.25 -6.96
C THR A 289 17.03 12.77 -7.36
N THR A 290 17.92 11.96 -6.78
CA THR A 290 17.91 10.50 -7.00
C THR A 290 16.61 9.86 -6.45
N LEU A 291 16.18 10.26 -5.26
CA LEU A 291 14.91 9.85 -4.70
C LEU A 291 13.72 10.25 -5.60
N ALA A 292 13.70 11.48 -6.08
CA ALA A 292 12.66 11.96 -7.00
C ALA A 292 12.60 11.12 -8.29
N SER A 293 13.75 10.68 -8.80
CA SER A 293 13.82 9.78 -9.94
C SER A 293 13.24 8.39 -9.65
N ALA A 294 13.54 7.81 -8.47
CA ALA A 294 12.98 6.54 -8.04
C ALA A 294 11.45 6.62 -7.85
N ILE A 295 10.98 7.72 -7.22
CA ILE A 295 9.56 7.99 -7.06
C ILE A 295 8.87 8.14 -8.42
N ALA A 296 9.48 8.88 -9.35
CA ALA A 296 8.93 9.08 -10.69
C ALA A 296 8.75 7.75 -11.44
N GLN A 297 9.74 6.84 -11.37
CA GLN A 297 9.64 5.52 -11.99
C GLN A 297 8.53 4.67 -11.38
N SER A 298 8.42 4.66 -10.05
CA SER A 298 7.37 3.91 -9.35
C SER A 298 5.99 4.50 -9.65
N LEU A 299 5.86 5.83 -9.58
CA LEU A 299 4.63 6.54 -9.88
C LEU A 299 4.17 6.31 -11.32
N GLN A 300 5.08 6.33 -12.29
CA GLN A 300 4.74 6.03 -13.69
C GLN A 300 4.17 4.64 -13.87
N ARG A 301 4.81 3.61 -13.25
CA ARG A 301 4.29 2.24 -13.29
C ARG A 301 2.91 2.15 -12.66
N ALA A 302 2.75 2.73 -11.48
CA ALA A 302 1.48 2.76 -10.75
C ALA A 302 0.37 3.44 -11.56
N MET A 303 0.65 4.59 -12.17
CA MET A 303 -0.31 5.30 -13.05
C MET A 303 -0.72 4.47 -14.25
N LEU A 304 0.21 3.74 -14.89
CA LEU A 304 -0.12 2.87 -16.02
C LEU A 304 -1.00 1.70 -15.60
N VAL A 305 -0.73 1.11 -14.44
CA VAL A 305 -1.57 0.03 -13.88
C VAL A 305 -2.96 0.56 -13.54
N ASP A 306 -3.06 1.70 -12.83
CA ASP A 306 -4.35 2.30 -12.48
C ASP A 306 -5.15 2.70 -13.73
N GLN A 307 -4.50 3.31 -14.73
CA GLN A 307 -5.13 3.63 -16.01
C GLN A 307 -5.65 2.39 -16.75
N SER A 308 -4.86 1.32 -16.76
CA SER A 308 -5.28 0.05 -17.35
C SER A 308 -6.48 -0.54 -16.62
N ARG A 309 -6.49 -0.47 -15.27
CA ARG A 309 -7.63 -0.88 -14.43
C ARG A 309 -8.89 -0.05 -14.72
N GLU A 310 -8.75 1.27 -14.83
CA GLU A 310 -9.87 2.16 -15.14
C GLU A 310 -10.46 1.87 -16.53
N ILE A 311 -9.62 1.64 -17.53
CA ILE A 311 -10.07 1.27 -18.89
C ILE A 311 -10.80 -0.07 -18.83
N ALA A 312 -10.22 -1.05 -18.15
CA ALA A 312 -10.79 -2.37 -17.99
C ALA A 312 -12.18 -2.31 -17.33
N ALA A 313 -12.29 -1.64 -16.18
CA ALA A 313 -13.56 -1.44 -15.48
C ALA A 313 -14.58 -0.66 -16.33
N GLY A 314 -14.12 0.35 -17.07
CA GLY A 314 -14.96 1.12 -17.99
C GLY A 314 -15.55 0.27 -19.13
N LEU A 315 -14.74 -0.59 -19.73
CA LEU A 315 -15.18 -1.53 -20.78
C LEU A 315 -16.20 -2.53 -20.23
N GLN A 316 -15.91 -3.15 -19.08
CA GLN A 316 -16.81 -4.08 -18.43
C GLN A 316 -18.17 -3.45 -18.10
N ASN A 317 -18.16 -2.27 -17.48
CA ASN A 317 -19.39 -1.52 -17.18
C ASN A 317 -20.18 -1.16 -18.45
N ALA A 318 -19.51 -0.93 -19.57
CA ALA A 318 -20.18 -0.68 -20.86
C ALA A 318 -20.80 -1.94 -21.47
N MET A 319 -20.27 -3.12 -21.13
CA MET A 319 -20.76 -4.42 -21.59
C MET A 319 -21.93 -4.96 -20.76
N LEU A 320 -22.08 -4.54 -19.50
CA LEU A 320 -23.20 -4.90 -18.63
C LEU A 320 -24.45 -4.04 -18.91
N PRO A 321 -25.67 -4.50 -18.54
CA PRO A 321 -26.89 -3.72 -18.70
C PRO A 321 -26.83 -2.41 -17.90
N ARG A 322 -27.07 -1.28 -18.58
CA ARG A 322 -27.09 0.03 -17.91
C ARG A 322 -28.25 0.18 -16.93
N HIS A 323 -29.38 -0.45 -17.24
CA HIS A 323 -30.60 -0.41 -16.44
C HIS A 323 -31.30 -1.76 -16.53
N LEU A 324 -31.83 -2.24 -15.43
CA LEU A 324 -32.75 -3.35 -15.42
C LEU A 324 -34.12 -2.86 -15.86
N PRO A 325 -34.89 -3.67 -16.59
CA PRO A 325 -36.24 -3.30 -16.99
C PRO A 325 -37.18 -3.21 -15.80
N THR A 326 -38.12 -2.29 -15.86
CA THR A 326 -39.28 -2.32 -14.96
C THR A 326 -40.24 -3.41 -15.45
N ILE A 327 -40.65 -4.29 -14.57
CA ILE A 327 -41.49 -5.43 -14.85
C ILE A 327 -42.80 -5.35 -14.07
N THR A 328 -43.92 -5.75 -14.71
CA THR A 328 -45.21 -5.78 -14.05
C THR A 328 -45.36 -7.05 -13.23
N GLY A 329 -45.77 -6.93 -11.96
CA GLY A 329 -46.00 -8.08 -11.05
C GLY A 329 -44.74 -8.58 -10.33
N GLY A 330 -43.68 -7.80 -10.34
CA GLY A 330 -42.46 -8.15 -9.63
C GLY A 330 -41.37 -7.06 -9.64
N ALA A 331 -40.24 -7.37 -9.07
CA ALA A 331 -39.09 -6.49 -9.01
C ALA A 331 -37.79 -7.25 -9.27
N LEU A 332 -36.83 -6.54 -9.85
CA LEU A 332 -35.46 -7.01 -10.11
C LEU A 332 -34.45 -6.18 -9.36
N THR A 333 -33.42 -6.81 -8.84
CA THR A 333 -32.22 -6.13 -8.34
C THR A 333 -30.98 -6.96 -8.60
N VAL A 334 -29.87 -6.28 -8.77
CA VAL A 334 -28.58 -6.90 -9.10
C VAL A 334 -27.51 -6.31 -8.19
N ARG A 335 -26.51 -7.13 -7.86
CA ARG A 335 -25.21 -6.68 -7.36
C ARG A 335 -24.12 -7.37 -8.16
N TYR A 336 -23.16 -6.59 -8.56
CA TYR A 336 -21.99 -7.04 -9.29
C TYR A 336 -20.73 -6.53 -8.63
N ARG A 337 -19.72 -7.36 -8.53
CA ARG A 337 -18.41 -7.02 -7.97
C ARG A 337 -17.33 -7.62 -8.86
N THR A 338 -16.35 -6.80 -9.24
CA THR A 338 -15.14 -7.25 -9.93
C THR A 338 -14.10 -7.78 -8.95
N ALA A 339 -13.27 -8.73 -9.38
CA ALA A 339 -12.11 -9.19 -8.65
C ALA A 339 -11.16 -8.03 -8.32
N ARG A 340 -10.54 -8.05 -7.13
CA ARG A 340 -9.83 -6.88 -6.57
C ARG A 340 -8.38 -6.74 -7.00
N GLU A 341 -7.73 -7.78 -7.53
CA GLU A 341 -6.30 -7.76 -7.88
C GLU A 341 -6.06 -7.82 -9.39
N GLY A 342 -5.46 -6.76 -9.91
CA GLY A 342 -4.91 -6.72 -11.26
C GLY A 342 -5.76 -5.97 -12.29
N VAL A 343 -5.31 -6.02 -13.53
CA VAL A 343 -5.96 -5.49 -14.75
C VAL A 343 -6.98 -6.54 -15.26
N TRP A 344 -7.79 -7.09 -14.35
CA TRP A 344 -8.69 -8.17 -14.68
C TRP A 344 -10.08 -7.62 -15.02
N ILE A 345 -10.63 -8.04 -16.13
CA ILE A 345 -12.01 -7.78 -16.55
C ILE A 345 -12.71 -9.12 -16.46
N GLY A 346 -13.82 -9.20 -15.71
CA GLY A 346 -14.49 -10.46 -15.47
C GLY A 346 -15.24 -11.03 -16.65
N GLY A 347 -15.38 -12.39 -16.63
CA GLY A 347 -16.21 -13.16 -17.54
C GLY A 347 -17.69 -13.19 -17.14
N ASP A 348 -18.00 -12.78 -15.91
CA ASP A 348 -19.35 -12.81 -15.35
C ASP A 348 -20.30 -11.81 -16.01
N TRP A 349 -21.52 -12.25 -16.30
CA TRP A 349 -22.57 -11.33 -16.75
C TRP A 349 -23.94 -11.70 -16.19
N TYR A 350 -24.83 -10.74 -16.26
CA TYR A 350 -26.27 -10.90 -16.05
C TYR A 350 -27.04 -10.11 -17.09
N ASP A 351 -28.28 -10.51 -17.34
CA ASP A 351 -29.20 -9.71 -18.17
C ASP A 351 -30.66 -9.95 -17.75
N ALA A 352 -31.50 -8.99 -18.07
CA ALA A 352 -32.95 -9.10 -17.92
C ALA A 352 -33.63 -8.41 -19.09
N VAL A 353 -34.44 -9.15 -19.85
CA VAL A 353 -35.07 -8.72 -21.08
C VAL A 353 -36.58 -8.87 -20.98
N PRO A 354 -37.38 -7.80 -21.10
CA PRO A 354 -38.82 -7.94 -21.17
C PRO A 354 -39.20 -8.66 -22.51
N LEU A 355 -39.97 -9.75 -22.41
CA LEU A 355 -40.35 -10.57 -23.56
C LEU A 355 -41.79 -10.30 -23.99
N ALA A 356 -42.70 -10.16 -23.02
CA ALA A 356 -44.11 -9.84 -23.21
C ALA A 356 -44.66 -9.21 -21.95
N ASP A 357 -45.95 -8.86 -21.88
CA ASP A 357 -46.59 -8.38 -20.67
C ASP A 357 -46.40 -9.37 -19.52
N ALA A 358 -45.79 -8.89 -18.42
CA ALA A 358 -45.46 -9.67 -17.25
C ALA A 358 -44.60 -10.92 -17.50
N VAL A 359 -43.90 -11.02 -18.64
CA VAL A 359 -42.91 -12.08 -18.92
C VAL A 359 -41.50 -11.46 -19.07
N VAL A 360 -40.55 -11.97 -18.33
CA VAL A 360 -39.16 -11.52 -18.39
C VAL A 360 -38.21 -12.70 -18.64
N GLY A 361 -37.30 -12.53 -19.59
CA GLY A 361 -36.11 -13.38 -19.71
C GLY A 361 -35.00 -12.89 -18.77
N VAL A 362 -34.46 -13.77 -17.97
CA VAL A 362 -33.31 -13.45 -17.10
C VAL A 362 -32.16 -14.41 -17.37
N ALA A 363 -30.96 -13.87 -17.44
CA ALA A 363 -29.73 -14.62 -17.70
C ALA A 363 -28.68 -14.31 -16.64
N ILE A 364 -27.89 -15.31 -16.29
CA ILE A 364 -26.64 -15.17 -15.58
C ILE A 364 -25.66 -16.17 -16.17
N GLY A 365 -24.40 -15.82 -16.24
CA GLY A 365 -23.38 -16.71 -16.79
C GLY A 365 -21.97 -16.24 -16.49
N ASP A 366 -21.01 -17.07 -16.84
CA ASP A 366 -19.59 -16.83 -16.69
C ASP A 366 -18.82 -17.39 -17.90
N VAL A 367 -17.94 -16.58 -18.49
CA VAL A 367 -17.01 -16.97 -19.56
C VAL A 367 -15.69 -17.39 -18.93
N GLN A 368 -15.19 -18.54 -19.29
CA GLN A 368 -13.91 -19.06 -18.81
C GLN A 368 -12.79 -18.01 -18.92
N GLY A 369 -12.20 -17.61 -17.77
CA GLY A 369 -11.09 -16.67 -17.67
C GLY A 369 -11.53 -15.26 -17.26
N HIS A 370 -10.57 -14.48 -16.86
CA HIS A 370 -10.76 -13.15 -16.26
C HIS A 370 -9.85 -12.10 -16.94
N ASP A 371 -9.84 -12.07 -18.26
CA ASP A 371 -9.07 -11.14 -19.08
C ASP A 371 -9.97 -10.37 -20.07
N THR A 372 -9.37 -9.46 -20.83
CA THR A 372 -10.08 -8.64 -21.82
C THR A 372 -10.79 -9.45 -22.89
N GLU A 373 -10.28 -10.63 -23.23
CA GLU A 373 -10.88 -11.51 -24.22
C GLU A 373 -12.15 -12.17 -23.68
N ALA A 374 -12.11 -12.67 -22.41
CA ALA A 374 -13.28 -13.21 -21.74
C ALA A 374 -14.39 -12.16 -21.64
N ALA A 375 -14.07 -10.93 -21.27
CA ALA A 375 -15.03 -9.83 -21.22
C ALA A 375 -15.61 -9.49 -22.61
N ALA A 376 -14.79 -9.50 -23.66
CA ALA A 376 -15.28 -9.23 -25.01
C ALA A 376 -16.27 -10.32 -25.48
N ILE A 377 -15.97 -11.59 -25.20
CA ILE A 377 -16.85 -12.72 -25.45
C ILE A 377 -18.14 -12.59 -24.64
N MET A 378 -18.04 -12.30 -23.35
CA MET A 378 -19.18 -12.07 -22.46
C MET A 378 -20.13 -11.01 -23.02
N GLY A 379 -19.59 -9.84 -23.41
CA GLY A 379 -20.40 -8.77 -24.00
C GLY A 379 -21.11 -9.17 -25.28
N GLN A 380 -20.45 -9.94 -26.15
CA GLN A 380 -21.04 -10.45 -27.40
C GLN A 380 -22.12 -11.50 -27.13
N LEU A 381 -21.87 -12.46 -26.23
CA LEU A 381 -22.83 -13.46 -25.80
C LEU A 381 -24.10 -12.82 -25.23
N ARG A 382 -23.95 -11.87 -24.32
CA ARG A 382 -25.07 -11.16 -23.71
C ARG A 382 -25.96 -10.50 -24.76
N ILE A 383 -25.34 -9.75 -25.70
CA ILE A 383 -26.08 -9.08 -26.78
C ILE A 383 -26.77 -10.09 -27.68
N ALA A 384 -26.11 -11.18 -28.09
CA ALA A 384 -26.67 -12.23 -28.91
C ALA A 384 -27.86 -12.91 -28.21
N MET A 385 -27.71 -13.26 -26.93
CA MET A 385 -28.81 -13.87 -26.14
C MET A 385 -30.00 -12.93 -26.00
N THR A 386 -29.74 -11.62 -25.75
CA THR A 386 -30.79 -10.60 -25.70
C THR A 386 -31.57 -10.57 -27.02
N ALA A 387 -30.89 -10.62 -28.18
CA ALA A 387 -31.53 -10.62 -29.49
C ALA A 387 -32.38 -11.90 -29.72
N TYR A 388 -31.81 -13.08 -29.41
CA TYR A 388 -32.54 -14.35 -29.54
C TYR A 388 -33.77 -14.42 -28.61
N ALA A 389 -33.62 -13.91 -27.38
CA ALA A 389 -34.75 -13.82 -26.45
C ALA A 389 -35.86 -12.89 -26.97
N ALA A 390 -35.51 -11.72 -27.54
CA ALA A 390 -36.44 -10.76 -28.12
C ALA A 390 -37.14 -11.28 -29.37
N GLU A 391 -36.53 -12.19 -30.13
CA GLU A 391 -37.15 -12.92 -31.25
C GLU A 391 -38.20 -13.95 -30.81
N GLY A 392 -38.30 -14.21 -29.48
CA GLY A 392 -39.31 -15.12 -28.93
C GLY A 392 -38.89 -16.58 -28.90
N HIS A 393 -37.59 -16.88 -29.01
CA HIS A 393 -37.09 -18.23 -28.88
C HIS A 393 -37.31 -18.77 -27.44
N SER A 394 -37.51 -20.07 -27.32
CA SER A 394 -37.60 -20.76 -26.01
C SER A 394 -36.27 -20.71 -25.27
N SER A 395 -36.30 -20.97 -23.96
CA SER A 395 -35.07 -20.96 -23.12
C SER A 395 -33.98 -21.89 -23.66
N ALA A 396 -34.36 -23.09 -24.12
CA ALA A 396 -33.45 -24.07 -24.69
C ALA A 396 -32.87 -23.59 -26.04
N GLU A 397 -33.69 -22.98 -26.91
CA GLU A 397 -33.26 -22.46 -28.22
C GLU A 397 -32.33 -21.24 -28.06
N VAL A 398 -32.56 -20.37 -27.07
CA VAL A 398 -31.66 -19.25 -26.76
C VAL A 398 -30.25 -19.78 -26.41
N LEU A 399 -30.14 -20.79 -25.56
CA LEU A 399 -28.85 -21.39 -25.22
C LEU A 399 -28.21 -22.12 -26.42
N ALA A 400 -28.99 -22.85 -27.20
CA ALA A 400 -28.48 -23.55 -28.39
C ALA A 400 -27.89 -22.57 -29.43
N ARG A 401 -28.58 -21.46 -29.67
CA ARG A 401 -28.09 -20.40 -30.57
C ARG A 401 -26.90 -19.66 -30.02
N ALA A 402 -26.87 -19.39 -28.70
CA ALA A 402 -25.74 -18.78 -28.04
C ALA A 402 -24.49 -19.68 -28.07
N SER A 403 -24.68 -21.00 -27.91
CA SER A 403 -23.59 -21.99 -28.02
C SER A 403 -23.02 -22.04 -29.42
N ALA A 404 -23.87 -22.09 -30.44
CA ALA A 404 -23.44 -22.04 -31.84
C ALA A 404 -22.69 -20.74 -32.16
N PHE A 405 -23.21 -19.60 -31.68
CA PHE A 405 -22.56 -18.31 -31.85
C PHE A 405 -21.16 -18.26 -31.22
N LEU A 406 -21.00 -18.78 -29.99
CA LEU A 406 -19.70 -18.83 -29.31
C LEU A 406 -18.71 -19.74 -30.06
N ALA A 407 -19.16 -20.89 -30.56
CA ALA A 407 -18.33 -21.80 -31.35
C ALA A 407 -17.85 -21.14 -32.67
N GLU A 408 -18.66 -20.32 -33.31
CA GLU A 408 -18.30 -19.58 -34.53
C GLU A 408 -17.29 -18.44 -34.27
N LEU A 409 -17.23 -17.91 -33.07
CA LEU A 409 -16.22 -16.92 -32.71
C LEU A 409 -14.80 -17.51 -32.70
N HIS A 410 -14.65 -18.84 -32.85
CA HIS A 410 -13.36 -19.56 -32.80
C HIS A 410 -12.53 -19.23 -31.55
N ALA A 411 -13.19 -18.84 -30.47
CA ALA A 411 -12.57 -18.64 -29.19
C ALA A 411 -12.32 -20.02 -28.55
N ASP A 412 -11.09 -20.29 -28.12
CA ASP A 412 -10.76 -21.53 -27.40
C ASP A 412 -11.30 -21.48 -25.96
N ARG A 413 -12.54 -20.96 -25.81
CA ARG A 413 -13.19 -20.75 -24.51
C ARG A 413 -14.63 -21.21 -24.54
N PHE A 414 -15.11 -21.62 -23.38
CA PHE A 414 -16.51 -21.96 -23.14
C PHE A 414 -17.12 -21.01 -22.11
N ALA A 415 -18.43 -21.04 -21.98
CA ALA A 415 -19.14 -20.25 -20.98
C ALA A 415 -20.22 -21.08 -20.28
N THR A 416 -20.39 -20.88 -18.98
CA THR A 416 -21.57 -21.38 -18.26
C THR A 416 -22.70 -20.37 -18.33
N CYS A 417 -23.94 -20.82 -18.43
CA CYS A 417 -25.09 -19.92 -18.48
C CYS A 417 -26.36 -20.58 -17.96
N LEU A 418 -27.10 -19.85 -17.15
CA LEU A 418 -28.48 -20.18 -16.76
C LEU A 418 -29.42 -19.12 -17.37
N TYR A 419 -30.34 -19.53 -18.22
CA TYR A 419 -31.34 -18.65 -18.80
C TYR A 419 -32.76 -19.12 -18.45
N LEU A 420 -33.59 -18.18 -17.98
CA LEU A 420 -34.95 -18.43 -17.54
C LEU A 420 -35.94 -17.50 -18.23
N GLN A 421 -37.10 -18.00 -18.54
CA GLN A 421 -38.29 -17.22 -18.91
C GLN A 421 -39.29 -17.30 -17.76
N VAL A 422 -39.59 -16.17 -17.15
CA VAL A 422 -40.43 -16.06 -15.96
C VAL A 422 -41.71 -15.29 -16.30
N SER A 423 -42.86 -15.95 -16.16
CA SER A 423 -44.16 -15.28 -16.19
C SER A 423 -44.54 -14.84 -14.76
N LEU A 424 -44.48 -13.56 -14.48
CA LEU A 424 -44.83 -13.01 -13.19
C LEU A 424 -46.33 -13.06 -12.89
N ALA A 425 -47.14 -13.05 -13.94
CA ALA A 425 -48.60 -13.20 -13.81
C ALA A 425 -48.98 -14.59 -13.26
N THR A 426 -48.42 -15.64 -13.88
CA THR A 426 -48.76 -17.02 -13.51
C THR A 426 -47.77 -17.60 -12.50
N GLY A 427 -46.55 -17.10 -12.39
CA GLY A 427 -45.44 -17.67 -11.62
C GLY A 427 -44.71 -18.81 -12.33
N GLN A 428 -45.11 -19.14 -13.58
CA GLN A 428 -44.46 -20.20 -14.33
C GLN A 428 -43.05 -19.77 -14.75
N VAL A 429 -42.06 -20.65 -14.50
CA VAL A 429 -40.67 -20.46 -14.90
C VAL A 429 -40.26 -21.60 -15.82
N ARG A 430 -39.66 -21.27 -16.97
CA ARG A 430 -38.99 -22.24 -17.83
C ARG A 430 -37.50 -21.94 -17.87
N ALA A 431 -36.71 -22.84 -17.31
CA ALA A 431 -35.27 -22.71 -17.19
C ALA A 431 -34.53 -23.63 -18.12
N ALA A 432 -33.43 -23.14 -18.72
CA ALA A 432 -32.44 -23.95 -19.40
C ALA A 432 -31.06 -23.62 -18.82
N ASN A 433 -30.25 -24.65 -18.64
CA ASN A 433 -28.94 -24.54 -17.97
C ASN A 433 -27.82 -25.12 -18.85
N ALA A 434 -26.78 -24.33 -19.08
CA ALA A 434 -25.56 -24.69 -19.79
C ALA A 434 -24.37 -24.77 -18.79
N GLY A 435 -24.37 -25.74 -17.89
CA GLY A 435 -23.28 -25.98 -16.95
C GLY A 435 -23.15 -24.96 -15.81
N HIS A 436 -24.15 -24.11 -15.61
CA HIS A 436 -24.13 -23.08 -14.57
C HIS A 436 -24.69 -23.58 -13.24
N LEU A 437 -24.40 -22.84 -12.15
CA LEU A 437 -24.87 -23.16 -10.81
C LEU A 437 -26.42 -23.12 -10.71
N PRO A 438 -27.02 -23.98 -9.89
CA PRO A 438 -28.47 -24.06 -9.74
C PRO A 438 -29.03 -22.84 -8.99
N PRO A 439 -30.21 -22.31 -9.37
CA PRO A 439 -30.80 -21.17 -8.71
C PRO A 439 -31.36 -21.54 -7.33
N LEU A 440 -31.45 -20.56 -6.44
CA LEU A 440 -32.12 -20.67 -5.14
C LEU A 440 -33.44 -19.92 -5.15
N VAL A 441 -34.45 -20.44 -4.47
CA VAL A 441 -35.71 -19.75 -4.22
C VAL A 441 -35.87 -19.54 -2.72
N ARG A 442 -36.04 -18.27 -2.33
CA ARG A 442 -36.48 -17.89 -0.99
C ARG A 442 -37.99 -17.72 -1.02
N HIS A 443 -38.70 -18.59 -0.30
CA HIS A 443 -40.15 -18.54 -0.17
C HIS A 443 -40.63 -17.38 0.71
N ALA A 444 -41.91 -17.04 0.59
CA ALA A 444 -42.52 -15.97 1.38
C ALA A 444 -42.39 -16.16 2.89
N ASP A 445 -42.29 -17.40 3.37
CA ASP A 445 -42.08 -17.77 4.77
C ASP A 445 -40.62 -17.65 5.21
N GLY A 446 -39.70 -17.31 4.31
CA GLY A 446 -38.25 -17.17 4.54
C GLY A 446 -37.45 -18.46 4.37
N THR A 447 -38.11 -19.61 4.12
CA THR A 447 -37.38 -20.85 3.79
C THR A 447 -36.67 -20.72 2.43
N VAL A 448 -35.52 -21.38 2.26
CA VAL A 448 -34.74 -21.36 1.02
C VAL A 448 -34.61 -22.78 0.49
N GLY A 449 -34.93 -22.95 -0.77
CA GLY A 449 -34.77 -24.19 -1.52
C GLY A 449 -33.87 -24.03 -2.74
N ARG A 450 -33.10 -25.08 -3.08
CA ARG A 450 -32.39 -25.19 -4.33
C ARG A 450 -33.35 -25.75 -5.39
N VAL A 451 -33.36 -25.13 -6.57
CA VAL A 451 -34.15 -25.65 -7.70
C VAL A 451 -33.24 -26.53 -8.55
N GLU A 452 -33.61 -27.80 -8.67
CA GLU A 452 -32.90 -28.71 -9.57
C GLU A 452 -33.32 -28.42 -11.02
N VAL A 453 -32.36 -27.90 -11.81
CA VAL A 453 -32.52 -27.62 -13.23
C VAL A 453 -31.70 -28.63 -14.03
N ALA A 454 -32.34 -29.29 -14.99
CA ALA A 454 -31.62 -30.18 -15.90
C ALA A 454 -30.49 -29.43 -16.62
N THR A 455 -29.28 -29.93 -16.57
CA THR A 455 -28.08 -29.23 -17.01
C THR A 455 -27.59 -29.84 -18.33
N GLY A 456 -27.37 -29.00 -19.35
CA GLY A 456 -26.62 -29.32 -20.55
C GLY A 456 -25.15 -28.96 -20.42
N LEU A 457 -24.39 -29.11 -21.51
CA LEU A 457 -22.98 -28.76 -21.58
C LEU A 457 -22.80 -27.22 -21.59
N PRO A 458 -21.66 -26.69 -21.10
CA PRO A 458 -21.31 -25.29 -21.28
C PRO A 458 -21.41 -24.83 -22.73
N LEU A 459 -21.70 -23.54 -22.95
CA LEU A 459 -21.80 -22.91 -24.28
C LEU A 459 -20.42 -22.94 -24.98
N GLY A 460 -20.46 -23.09 -26.33
CA GLY A 460 -19.26 -23.11 -27.17
C GLY A 460 -18.63 -24.49 -27.34
N LEU A 461 -19.11 -25.51 -26.64
CA LEU A 461 -18.70 -26.90 -26.88
C LEU A 461 -19.36 -27.49 -28.12
N PRO A 462 -18.71 -28.53 -28.76
CA PRO A 462 -19.23 -29.12 -29.99
C PRO A 462 -20.68 -29.57 -29.88
N ALA A 463 -21.53 -29.17 -30.83
CA ALA A 463 -22.97 -29.51 -30.86
C ALA A 463 -23.23 -31.02 -30.88
N ASP A 464 -22.33 -31.82 -31.47
CA ASP A 464 -22.42 -33.28 -31.54
C ASP A 464 -22.36 -33.94 -30.13
N TRP A 465 -21.90 -33.24 -29.13
CA TRP A 465 -21.86 -33.71 -27.73
C TRP A 465 -23.21 -33.50 -27.02
N LEU A 466 -24.14 -32.74 -27.61
CA LEU A 466 -25.47 -32.46 -27.07
C LEU A 466 -26.54 -32.66 -28.17
N PRO A 467 -26.70 -33.90 -28.70
CA PRO A 467 -27.53 -34.16 -29.89
C PRO A 467 -29.00 -33.81 -29.68
N ASP A 468 -29.51 -33.92 -28.45
CA ASP A 468 -30.90 -33.60 -28.11
C ASP A 468 -31.13 -32.11 -27.78
N GLY A 469 -30.09 -31.28 -27.90
CA GLY A 469 -30.10 -29.86 -27.52
C GLY A 469 -30.18 -29.65 -26.00
N TYR A 470 -30.30 -28.40 -25.58
CA TYR A 470 -30.37 -28.06 -24.17
C TYR A 470 -31.67 -28.52 -23.54
N PRO A 471 -31.65 -29.27 -22.40
CA PRO A 471 -32.85 -29.61 -21.67
C PRO A 471 -33.48 -28.36 -21.05
N HIS A 472 -34.78 -28.38 -20.82
CA HIS A 472 -35.47 -27.36 -20.04
C HIS A 472 -36.15 -28.00 -18.81
N THR A 473 -36.31 -27.18 -17.77
CA THR A 473 -37.05 -27.54 -16.55
C THR A 473 -38.09 -26.48 -16.26
N ASP A 474 -39.32 -26.91 -16.08
CA ASP A 474 -40.42 -26.03 -15.67
C ASP A 474 -40.61 -26.12 -14.16
N PHE A 475 -40.72 -24.97 -13.50
CA PHE A 475 -41.06 -24.88 -12.07
C PHE A 475 -41.94 -23.65 -11.81
N HIS A 476 -42.37 -23.46 -10.57
CA HIS A 476 -43.33 -22.42 -10.23
C HIS A 476 -42.79 -21.55 -9.07
N LEU A 477 -42.84 -20.24 -9.22
CA LEU A 477 -42.63 -19.25 -8.17
C LEU A 477 -43.99 -18.87 -7.59
N ALA A 478 -44.21 -19.11 -6.30
CA ALA A 478 -45.40 -18.66 -5.59
C ALA A 478 -45.38 -17.12 -5.44
N PRO A 479 -46.56 -16.48 -5.24
CA PRO A 479 -46.61 -15.07 -4.87
C PRO A 479 -45.79 -14.80 -3.59
N GLY A 480 -44.89 -13.81 -3.62
CA GLY A 480 -44.00 -13.48 -2.52
C GLY A 480 -42.66 -14.21 -2.55
N ASP A 481 -42.44 -15.14 -3.49
CA ASP A 481 -41.15 -15.82 -3.65
C ASP A 481 -40.10 -14.89 -4.28
N THR A 482 -38.86 -15.14 -3.93
CA THR A 482 -37.69 -14.45 -4.51
C THR A 482 -36.73 -15.48 -5.06
N LEU A 483 -36.46 -15.40 -6.35
CA LEU A 483 -35.48 -16.21 -7.07
C LEU A 483 -34.12 -15.52 -7.00
N LEU A 484 -33.06 -16.27 -6.67
CA LEU A 484 -31.66 -15.84 -6.69
C LEU A 484 -30.90 -16.62 -7.75
N LEU A 485 -30.28 -15.90 -8.69
CA LEU A 485 -29.26 -16.37 -9.61
C LEU A 485 -27.92 -15.78 -9.16
N TYR A 486 -26.82 -16.51 -9.31
CA TYR A 486 -25.51 -16.10 -8.82
C TYR A 486 -24.39 -16.84 -9.55
N THR A 487 -23.20 -16.23 -9.60
CA THR A 487 -21.97 -16.85 -10.13
C THR A 487 -21.12 -17.47 -9.02
N ASP A 488 -20.14 -18.25 -9.39
CA ASP A 488 -19.31 -19.05 -8.50
C ASP A 488 -18.48 -18.18 -7.52
N GLY A 489 -18.00 -17.00 -7.92
CA GLY A 489 -17.28 -16.07 -7.05
C GLY A 489 -18.05 -15.65 -5.78
N LEU A 490 -19.37 -15.97 -5.69
CA LEU A 490 -20.16 -15.76 -4.49
C LEU A 490 -20.04 -16.93 -3.51
N VAL A 491 -19.80 -18.14 -3.98
CA VAL A 491 -19.87 -19.40 -3.24
C VAL A 491 -18.54 -20.14 -3.18
N GLU A 492 -17.72 -20.07 -4.22
CA GLU A 492 -16.44 -20.73 -4.29
C GLU A 492 -15.38 -20.08 -3.38
N ARG A 493 -14.57 -20.93 -2.77
CA ARG A 493 -13.39 -20.53 -2.00
C ARG A 493 -12.28 -21.55 -2.24
N PRO A 494 -11.01 -21.11 -2.40
CA PRO A 494 -9.90 -22.02 -2.56
C PRO A 494 -9.83 -23.08 -1.46
N GLY A 495 -9.88 -24.37 -1.86
CA GLY A 495 -9.78 -25.50 -0.95
C GLY A 495 -11.06 -25.84 -0.16
N GLU A 496 -12.18 -25.19 -0.43
CA GLU A 496 -13.49 -25.50 0.19
C GLU A 496 -14.38 -26.27 -0.79
N ASP A 497 -15.20 -27.17 -0.26
CA ASP A 497 -16.21 -27.87 -1.06
C ASP A 497 -17.31 -26.89 -1.47
N LEU A 498 -17.71 -26.90 -2.75
CA LEU A 498 -18.76 -26.06 -3.30
C LEU A 498 -20.09 -26.18 -2.55
N GLU A 499 -20.45 -27.37 -2.09
CA GLU A 499 -21.69 -27.60 -1.32
C GLU A 499 -21.71 -26.83 0.01
N LEU A 500 -20.54 -26.60 0.64
CA LEU A 500 -20.45 -25.74 1.83
C LEU A 500 -20.70 -24.27 1.49
N GLY A 501 -20.20 -23.82 0.35
CA GLY A 501 -20.46 -22.48 -0.17
C GLY A 501 -21.95 -22.26 -0.47
N LEU A 502 -22.58 -23.22 -1.11
CA LEU A 502 -24.02 -23.20 -1.43
C LEU A 502 -24.88 -23.20 -0.17
N ALA A 503 -24.55 -24.04 0.82
CA ALA A 503 -25.24 -24.07 2.12
C ALA A 503 -25.11 -22.72 2.86
N ARG A 504 -23.93 -22.11 2.81
CA ARG A 504 -23.68 -20.79 3.38
C ARG A 504 -24.52 -19.71 2.69
N LEU A 505 -24.56 -19.69 1.35
CA LEU A 505 -25.39 -18.76 0.58
C LEU A 505 -26.87 -18.92 0.93
N ALA A 506 -27.38 -20.15 0.98
CA ALA A 506 -28.76 -20.43 1.36
C ALA A 506 -29.11 -19.92 2.78
N ALA A 507 -28.22 -20.14 3.75
CA ALA A 507 -28.40 -19.65 5.12
C ALA A 507 -28.40 -18.10 5.18
N VAL A 508 -27.53 -17.43 4.44
CA VAL A 508 -27.48 -15.96 4.37
C VAL A 508 -28.74 -15.41 3.71
N LEU A 509 -29.19 -16.03 2.62
CA LEU A 509 -30.41 -15.63 1.91
C LEU A 509 -31.66 -15.78 2.80
N ALA A 510 -31.76 -16.87 3.57
CA ALA A 510 -32.85 -17.10 4.51
C ALA A 510 -32.91 -16.04 5.62
N ALA A 511 -31.75 -15.66 6.16
CA ALA A 511 -31.64 -14.70 7.26
C ALA A 511 -31.78 -13.24 6.83
N GLY A 512 -31.87 -12.96 5.54
CA GLY A 512 -31.86 -11.61 4.99
C GLY A 512 -33.19 -10.86 5.15
N PRO A 513 -33.19 -9.52 5.01
CA PRO A 513 -34.38 -8.68 5.09
C PRO A 513 -35.37 -8.97 3.96
N GLY A 514 -36.65 -8.53 4.16
CA GLY A 514 -37.70 -8.74 3.17
C GLY A 514 -37.67 -7.78 1.98
N GLN A 515 -37.01 -6.62 2.09
CA GLN A 515 -36.90 -5.66 0.99
C GLN A 515 -35.83 -6.09 0.00
N LEU A 516 -36.15 -6.18 -1.27
CA LEU A 516 -35.30 -6.75 -2.31
C LEU A 516 -33.92 -6.09 -2.44
N PRO A 517 -33.78 -4.74 -2.49
CA PRO A 517 -32.47 -4.11 -2.53
C PRO A 517 -31.63 -4.36 -1.26
N ALA A 518 -32.27 -4.35 -0.10
CA ALA A 518 -31.62 -4.61 1.18
C ALA A 518 -31.19 -6.09 1.31
N LEU A 519 -31.98 -7.03 0.75
CA LEU A 519 -31.63 -8.45 0.67
C LEU A 519 -30.39 -8.65 -0.21
N ALA A 520 -30.32 -8.00 -1.36
CA ALA A 520 -29.16 -8.07 -2.24
C ALA A 520 -27.88 -7.52 -1.55
N ASP A 521 -28.00 -6.40 -0.85
CA ASP A 521 -26.88 -5.84 -0.06
C ASP A 521 -26.47 -6.78 1.08
N HIS A 522 -27.45 -7.38 1.79
CA HIS A 522 -27.18 -8.33 2.85
C HIS A 522 -26.41 -9.56 2.35
N VAL A 523 -26.81 -10.14 1.23
CA VAL A 523 -26.12 -11.29 0.62
C VAL A 523 -24.71 -10.91 0.21
N ARG A 524 -24.54 -9.79 -0.51
CA ARG A 524 -23.24 -9.26 -0.92
C ARG A 524 -22.30 -9.05 0.27
N ASP A 525 -22.78 -8.35 1.30
CA ASP A 525 -21.92 -7.92 2.42
C ASP A 525 -21.54 -9.11 3.33
N ARG A 526 -22.43 -10.10 3.49
CA ARG A 526 -22.16 -11.29 4.31
C ARG A 526 -21.25 -12.32 3.63
N LEU A 527 -21.29 -12.41 2.31
CA LEU A 527 -20.46 -13.36 1.55
C LEU A 527 -19.22 -12.69 0.94
N GLY A 528 -19.28 -11.40 0.64
CA GLY A 528 -18.21 -10.61 0.05
C GLY A 528 -17.17 -10.04 1.03
N VAL A 529 -17.26 -10.33 2.34
CA VAL A 529 -16.46 -9.67 3.41
C VAL A 529 -14.99 -10.08 3.46
N ARG A 530 -14.47 -10.97 2.61
CA ARG A 530 -13.00 -11.18 2.56
C ARG A 530 -12.35 -10.30 1.49
N LEU A 531 -11.33 -9.57 1.94
CA LEU A 531 -10.50 -8.62 1.19
C LEU A 531 -9.71 -9.23 0.01
N GLU A 532 -9.81 -10.56 -0.20
CA GLU A 532 -9.01 -11.38 -1.11
C GLU A 532 -9.90 -12.21 -2.06
N ALA A 533 -10.99 -11.63 -2.57
CA ALA A 533 -11.79 -12.37 -3.57
C ALA A 533 -11.02 -12.40 -4.89
N GLU A 534 -10.63 -13.60 -5.29
CA GLU A 534 -9.85 -13.90 -6.51
C GLU A 534 -10.70 -13.84 -7.78
N ASP A 535 -12.06 -13.84 -7.67
CA ASP A 535 -12.96 -13.89 -8.80
C ASP A 535 -14.07 -12.84 -8.74
N ASP A 536 -14.66 -12.56 -9.90
CA ASP A 536 -15.85 -11.73 -10.02
C ASP A 536 -17.06 -12.38 -9.34
N ALA A 537 -18.03 -11.59 -8.97
CA ALA A 537 -19.26 -12.11 -8.37
C ALA A 537 -20.47 -11.31 -8.83
N ALA A 538 -21.41 -12.00 -9.43
CA ALA A 538 -22.70 -11.47 -9.80
C ALA A 538 -23.83 -12.14 -8.99
N LEU A 539 -24.82 -11.36 -8.59
CA LEU A 539 -26.10 -11.87 -8.10
C LEU A 539 -27.27 -11.09 -8.70
N LEU A 540 -28.28 -11.80 -9.10
CA LEU A 540 -29.55 -11.26 -9.58
C LEU A 540 -30.69 -11.82 -8.75
N LEU A 541 -31.49 -10.95 -8.15
CA LEU A 541 -32.71 -11.29 -7.45
C LEU A 541 -33.91 -10.87 -8.26
N LEU A 542 -34.87 -11.80 -8.46
CA LEU A 542 -36.18 -11.54 -9.03
C LEU A 542 -37.24 -11.89 -8.00
N HIS A 543 -38.04 -10.92 -7.60
CA HIS A 543 -39.16 -11.07 -6.67
C HIS A 543 -40.48 -11.07 -7.44
N ARG A 544 -41.35 -12.03 -7.14
CA ARG A 544 -42.73 -12.04 -7.61
C ARG A 544 -43.63 -11.40 -6.55
N ASP A 545 -44.40 -10.38 -6.96
CA ASP A 545 -45.29 -9.70 -6.03
C ASP A 545 -46.37 -10.64 -5.47
N GLY A 546 -46.75 -10.38 -4.20
CA GLY A 546 -47.76 -11.17 -3.49
C GLY A 546 -49.23 -10.87 -3.86
N ARG A 547 -49.44 -10.00 -4.89
CA ARG A 547 -50.79 -9.69 -5.40
C ARG A 547 -51.13 -10.59 -6.57
N GLU A 548 -52.26 -11.35 -6.48
CA GLU A 548 -52.89 -11.86 -7.66
C GLU A 548 -53.30 -10.67 -8.54
N ALA A 549 -52.96 -10.72 -9.83
CA ALA A 549 -53.47 -9.75 -10.78
C ALA A 549 -55.00 -9.93 -10.83
N GLY A 550 -55.71 -8.98 -10.21
CA GLY A 550 -57.16 -8.92 -10.25
C GLY A 550 -57.71 -8.53 -11.60
#